data_ff5630967bc2a2f07c0ccdd42ccffce2
#
_entry.id   ff5630967bc2a2f07c0ccdd42ccffce2
#
_cell.length_a   1.000
_cell.length_b   1.000
_cell.length_c   1.000
_cell.angle_alpha   90.00
_cell.angle_beta   90.00
_cell.angle_gamma   90.00
#
_symmetry.space_group_name_H-M   'P 1'
#
loop_
_entity.id
_entity.type
_entity.pdbx_description
1 polymer ?
#
loop_
_entity_poly.entity_id
_entity_poly.type
_entity_poly.pdbx_seq_one_letter_code
_entity_poly.pdbx_strand_id
1 'polypeptide(L)'
;TVHCNEHFRSRNTKLTCSAAPIFDPQNHLLAVLDISSVSSQDSRQSQFHTLALAALSARMNEHCFFLRVFRQQWVLRFHHRPEFMGQSSEGLLAFDDGGHILAANQSALDQLQKPHHQIVGQRIDTLFAIALDTLLGRARGQPRTLWPIDDETGNRFFTLLHGAERLPPKSRLSLGTLETEPLLPPMKTLEGLAGRDPLMAYNADCARRVMNKRV
;
A
#
# COMPACT_ATOMS: atom_id res chain seq x y z
N THR A 1 16.09 -10.65 8.43
CA THR A 1 17.16 -11.14 7.52
C THR A 1 17.64 -12.50 7.95
N VAL A 2 17.97 -13.35 6.98
CA VAL A 2 18.61 -14.68 7.18
C VAL A 2 19.90 -14.68 6.37
N HIS A 3 21.03 -14.90 7.02
CA HIS A 3 22.35 -14.77 6.40
C HIS A 3 23.07 -16.12 6.32
N CYS A 4 23.49 -16.50 5.12
CA CYS A 4 24.35 -17.66 4.86
C CYS A 4 23.99 -18.91 5.70
N ASN A 5 24.82 -19.26 6.66
CA ASN A 5 24.67 -20.47 7.49
C ASN A 5 23.47 -20.44 8.44
N GLU A 6 22.72 -19.34 8.55
CA GLU A 6 21.47 -19.25 9.30
C GLU A 6 20.29 -19.92 8.54
N HIS A 7 20.48 -20.24 7.25
CA HIS A 7 19.46 -20.95 6.48
C HIS A 7 19.34 -22.41 6.90
N PHE A 8 18.11 -22.86 7.10
CA PHE A 8 17.80 -24.24 7.46
C PHE A 8 18.27 -25.26 6.40
N ARG A 9 18.16 -24.91 5.11
CA ARG A 9 18.58 -25.79 4.01
C ARG A 9 20.01 -25.50 3.58
N SER A 10 20.88 -26.53 3.58
CA SER A 10 22.30 -26.41 3.20
C SER A 10 22.53 -25.82 1.80
N ARG A 11 21.62 -26.08 0.87
CA ARG A 11 21.70 -25.47 -0.50
C ARG A 11 21.57 -23.94 -0.51
N ASN A 12 20.99 -23.36 0.53
CA ASN A 12 20.73 -21.93 0.65
C ASN A 12 21.81 -21.19 1.48
N THR A 13 22.83 -21.88 1.97
CA THR A 13 23.91 -21.29 2.78
C THR A 13 24.80 -20.30 2.03
N LYS A 14 24.64 -20.17 0.72
CA LYS A 14 25.27 -19.13 -0.11
C LYS A 14 24.37 -17.90 -0.33
N LEU A 15 23.15 -17.94 0.19
CA LEU A 15 22.19 -16.87 0.03
C LEU A 15 22.16 -16.00 1.28
N THR A 16 21.82 -14.76 1.07
CA THR A 16 21.38 -13.84 2.11
C THR A 16 20.03 -13.27 1.70
N CYS A 17 19.06 -13.41 2.57
CA CYS A 17 17.67 -13.02 2.32
C CYS A 17 17.24 -11.94 3.30
N SER A 18 16.57 -10.92 2.80
CA SER A 18 15.93 -9.86 3.58
C SER A 18 14.49 -9.75 3.14
N ALA A 19 13.55 -9.94 4.05
CA ALA A 19 12.14 -9.96 3.75
C ALA A 19 11.38 -8.94 4.59
N ALA A 20 10.33 -8.35 4.00
CA ALA A 20 9.39 -7.46 4.66
C ALA A 20 7.95 -7.90 4.37
N PRO A 21 7.05 -7.91 5.38
CA PRO A 21 5.64 -8.19 5.16
C PRO A 21 4.96 -7.04 4.43
N ILE A 22 3.91 -7.37 3.67
CA ILE A 22 2.98 -6.44 3.04
C ILE A 22 1.60 -6.75 3.61
N PHE A 23 0.95 -5.75 4.21
CA PHE A 23 -0.36 -5.89 4.80
C PHE A 23 -1.46 -5.30 3.91
N ASP A 24 -2.65 -5.89 3.98
CA ASP A 24 -3.83 -5.30 3.39
C ASP A 24 -4.40 -4.16 4.28
N PRO A 25 -5.37 -3.36 3.78
CA PRO A 25 -5.98 -2.28 4.57
C PRO A 25 -6.76 -2.75 5.81
N GLN A 26 -7.02 -4.04 5.95
CA GLN A 26 -7.64 -4.69 7.11
C GLN A 26 -6.60 -5.23 8.10
N ASN A 27 -5.31 -4.93 7.85
CA ASN A 27 -4.16 -5.38 8.63
C ASN A 27 -3.94 -6.91 8.63
N HIS A 28 -4.36 -7.60 7.55
CA HIS A 28 -4.01 -9.00 7.34
C HIS A 28 -2.75 -9.09 6.48
N LEU A 29 -1.93 -10.10 6.74
CA LEU A 29 -0.75 -10.36 5.92
C LEU A 29 -1.17 -10.76 4.49
N LEU A 30 -0.90 -9.89 3.52
CA LEU A 30 -1.24 -10.09 2.11
C LEU A 30 -0.12 -10.83 1.37
N ALA A 31 1.13 -10.43 1.60
CA ALA A 31 2.30 -10.96 0.91
C ALA A 31 3.58 -10.71 1.71
N VAL A 32 4.68 -11.29 1.25
CA VAL A 32 6.02 -11.01 1.76
C VAL A 32 6.91 -10.63 0.58
N LEU A 33 7.54 -9.46 0.67
CA LEU A 33 8.58 -9.04 -0.27
C LEU A 33 9.91 -9.60 0.21
N ASP A 34 10.53 -10.49 -0.56
CA ASP A 34 11.84 -11.06 -0.28
C ASP A 34 12.88 -10.58 -1.29
N ILE A 35 14.04 -10.18 -0.79
CA ILE A 35 15.22 -9.81 -1.58
C ILE A 35 16.32 -10.80 -1.22
N SER A 36 16.64 -11.68 -2.16
CA SER A 36 17.69 -12.68 -2.00
C SER A 36 18.90 -12.33 -2.83
N SER A 37 20.09 -12.37 -2.24
CA SER A 37 21.36 -12.16 -2.93
C SER A 37 22.31 -13.33 -2.72
N VAL A 38 23.15 -13.61 -3.73
CA VAL A 38 24.28 -14.53 -3.63
C VAL A 38 25.51 -13.68 -3.42
N SER A 39 26.02 -13.63 -2.20
CA SER A 39 27.26 -12.90 -1.93
C SER A 39 28.14 -13.65 -0.97
N SER A 40 29.42 -13.74 -1.34
CA SER A 40 30.48 -14.33 -0.49
C SER A 40 31.18 -13.30 0.39
N GLN A 41 30.90 -12.00 0.23
CA GLN A 41 31.66 -10.91 0.88
C GLN A 41 30.78 -9.88 1.60
N ASP A 42 29.44 -9.98 1.53
CA ASP A 42 28.57 -9.02 2.19
C ASP A 42 28.63 -9.20 3.70
N SER A 43 29.01 -8.13 4.37
CA SER A 43 28.94 -8.10 5.82
C SER A 43 27.47 -8.12 6.27
N ARG A 44 27.19 -8.66 7.45
CA ARG A 44 25.85 -8.62 8.06
C ARG A 44 25.29 -7.18 8.12
N GLN A 45 26.16 -6.17 8.12
CA GLN A 45 25.78 -4.77 8.08
C GLN A 45 25.14 -4.36 6.75
N SER A 46 25.61 -4.86 5.61
CA SER A 46 24.99 -4.54 4.30
C SER A 46 23.55 -5.06 4.21
N GLN A 47 23.23 -6.11 4.96
CA GLN A 47 21.90 -6.69 5.00
C GLN A 47 20.86 -5.79 5.69
N PHE A 48 21.26 -4.92 6.59
CA PHE A 48 20.35 -3.94 7.19
C PHE A 48 19.89 -2.92 6.16
N HIS A 49 20.74 -2.53 5.21
CA HIS A 49 20.34 -1.64 4.11
C HIS A 49 19.34 -2.34 3.17
N THR A 50 19.59 -3.62 2.85
CA THR A 50 18.68 -4.42 2.02
C THR A 50 17.32 -4.60 2.73
N LEU A 51 17.32 -4.87 4.05
CA LEU A 51 16.09 -4.98 4.83
C LEU A 51 15.33 -3.64 4.86
N ALA A 52 16.02 -2.53 5.06
CA ALA A 52 15.42 -1.20 5.05
C ALA A 52 14.79 -0.89 3.67
N LEU A 53 15.46 -1.27 2.59
CA LEU A 53 14.94 -1.10 1.23
C LEU A 53 13.71 -2.00 0.99
N ALA A 54 13.73 -3.26 1.44
CA ALA A 54 12.59 -4.16 1.36
C ALA A 54 11.39 -3.61 2.14
N ALA A 55 11.62 -3.12 3.37
CA ALA A 55 10.58 -2.53 4.20
C ALA A 55 9.98 -1.26 3.57
N LEU A 56 10.84 -0.37 3.02
CA LEU A 56 10.37 0.82 2.31
C LEU A 56 9.53 0.45 1.08
N SER A 57 10.00 -0.52 0.29
CA SER A 57 9.27 -0.98 -0.89
C SER A 57 7.93 -1.65 -0.53
N ALA A 58 7.88 -2.42 0.56
CA ALA A 58 6.64 -2.99 1.08
C ALA A 58 5.64 -1.88 1.44
N ARG A 59 6.06 -0.87 2.21
CA ARG A 59 5.22 0.28 2.57
C ARG A 59 4.72 1.07 1.35
N MET A 60 5.55 1.26 0.33
CA MET A 60 5.12 1.89 -0.93
C MET A 60 4.03 1.09 -1.63
N ASN A 61 4.14 -0.24 -1.65
CA ASN A 61 3.11 -1.11 -2.21
C ASN A 61 1.80 -1.03 -1.41
N GLU A 62 1.85 -1.10 -0.08
CA GLU A 62 0.69 -0.93 0.81
C GLU A 62 -0.01 0.41 0.55
N HIS A 63 0.77 1.50 0.48
CA HIS A 63 0.26 2.84 0.22
C HIS A 63 -0.48 2.93 -1.13
N CYS A 64 0.15 2.47 -2.23
CA CYS A 64 -0.46 2.46 -3.55
C CYS A 64 -1.70 1.57 -3.60
N PHE A 65 -1.66 0.40 -2.94
CA PHE A 65 -2.77 -0.52 -2.86
C PHE A 65 -3.97 0.09 -2.11
N PHE A 66 -3.70 0.73 -0.97
CA PHE A 66 -4.73 1.42 -0.18
C PHE A 66 -5.46 2.48 -1.01
N LEU A 67 -4.73 3.39 -1.66
CA LEU A 67 -5.32 4.44 -2.51
C LEU A 67 -6.13 3.87 -3.67
N ARG A 68 -5.70 2.74 -4.24
CA ARG A 68 -6.41 2.07 -5.33
C ARG A 68 -7.71 1.42 -4.85
N VAL A 69 -7.69 0.74 -3.70
CA VAL A 69 -8.87 0.06 -3.12
C VAL A 69 -9.93 1.08 -2.74
N PHE A 70 -9.53 2.17 -2.09
CA PHE A 70 -10.46 3.18 -1.56
C PHE A 70 -10.65 4.41 -2.47
N ARG A 71 -10.33 4.30 -3.76
CA ARG A 71 -10.50 5.42 -4.72
C ARG A 71 -11.92 5.99 -4.82
N GLN A 72 -12.93 5.21 -4.44
CA GLN A 72 -14.34 5.60 -4.44
C GLN A 72 -14.85 6.06 -3.07
N GLN A 73 -14.00 6.08 -2.08
CA GLN A 73 -14.28 6.54 -0.73
C GLN A 73 -13.56 7.85 -0.43
N TRP A 74 -13.91 8.47 0.66
CA TRP A 74 -13.14 9.59 1.18
C TRP A 74 -11.84 9.06 1.78
N VAL A 75 -10.71 9.66 1.42
CA VAL A 75 -9.41 9.29 1.99
C VAL A 75 -8.78 10.53 2.63
N LEU A 76 -8.71 10.53 3.96
CA LEU A 76 -7.93 11.51 4.71
C LEU A 76 -6.47 11.07 4.72
N ARG A 77 -5.61 11.91 4.19
CA ARG A 77 -4.16 11.78 4.21
C ARG A 77 -3.63 12.74 5.25
N PHE A 78 -2.71 12.31 6.08
CA PHE A 78 -2.20 13.15 7.16
C PHE A 78 -0.77 12.78 7.57
N HIS A 79 -0.05 13.78 8.08
CA HIS A 79 1.27 13.61 8.69
C HIS A 79 1.56 14.75 9.67
N HIS A 80 2.38 14.51 10.71
CA HIS A 80 2.83 15.56 11.64
C HIS A 80 3.66 16.65 10.95
N ARG A 81 4.29 16.34 9.82
CA ARG A 81 5.13 17.28 9.07
C ARG A 81 4.61 17.39 7.64
N PRO A 82 4.38 18.61 7.13
CA PRO A 82 3.84 18.82 5.80
C PRO A 82 4.76 18.30 4.67
N GLU A 83 6.09 18.23 4.92
CA GLU A 83 7.08 17.79 3.95
C GLU A 83 6.96 16.29 3.60
N PHE A 84 6.33 15.50 4.47
CA PHE A 84 6.12 14.07 4.26
C PHE A 84 4.75 13.73 3.68
N MET A 85 3.93 14.74 3.37
CA MET A 85 2.68 14.53 2.65
C MET A 85 2.97 14.08 1.21
N GLY A 86 2.23 13.07 0.76
CA GLY A 86 2.45 12.45 -0.56
C GLY A 86 3.52 11.37 -0.58
N GLN A 87 4.12 11.04 0.55
CA GLN A 87 5.10 9.96 0.68
C GLN A 87 4.46 8.71 1.31
N SER A 88 5.13 7.57 1.19
CA SER A 88 4.64 6.30 1.77
C SER A 88 4.58 6.27 3.29
N SER A 89 5.12 7.29 3.97
CA SER A 89 5.07 7.48 5.42
C SER A 89 3.82 8.23 5.90
N GLU A 90 3.01 8.79 5.00
CA GLU A 90 1.78 9.47 5.42
C GLU A 90 0.74 8.49 5.96
N GLY A 91 -0.04 8.92 6.94
CA GLY A 91 -1.21 8.21 7.44
C GLY A 91 -2.36 8.31 6.43
N LEU A 92 -3.02 7.19 6.18
CA LEU A 92 -4.20 7.09 5.33
C LEU A 92 -5.37 6.52 6.13
N LEU A 93 -6.49 7.23 6.12
CA LEU A 93 -7.77 6.76 6.66
C LEU A 93 -8.82 6.85 5.57
N ALA A 94 -9.42 5.72 5.22
CA ALA A 94 -10.58 5.68 4.33
C ALA A 94 -11.87 5.68 5.15
N PHE A 95 -12.87 6.48 4.76
CA PHE A 95 -14.15 6.56 5.45
C PHE A 95 -15.31 6.77 4.47
N ASP A 96 -16.52 6.42 4.91
CA ASP A 96 -17.74 6.55 4.15
C ASP A 96 -18.34 7.98 4.25
N ASP A 97 -19.44 8.22 3.54
CA ASP A 97 -20.17 9.51 3.58
C ASP A 97 -20.72 9.85 4.98
N GLY A 98 -20.90 8.86 5.86
CA GLY A 98 -21.30 9.04 7.26
C GLY A 98 -20.12 9.34 8.20
N GLY A 99 -18.90 9.33 7.68
CA GLY A 99 -17.67 9.56 8.45
C GLY A 99 -17.17 8.33 9.20
N HIS A 100 -17.71 7.13 8.97
CA HIS A 100 -17.21 5.91 9.60
C HIS A 100 -15.95 5.43 8.90
N ILE A 101 -14.90 5.20 9.68
CA ILE A 101 -13.61 4.75 9.18
C ILE A 101 -13.69 3.30 8.76
N LEU A 102 -13.41 3.04 7.48
CA LEU A 102 -13.45 1.73 6.85
C LEU A 102 -12.11 1.01 6.90
N ALA A 103 -11.02 1.78 6.87
CA ALA A 103 -9.66 1.25 6.87
C ALA A 103 -8.63 2.30 7.28
N ALA A 104 -7.48 1.81 7.76
CA ALA A 104 -6.30 2.60 8.11
C ALA A 104 -5.04 1.89 7.60
N ASN A 105 -4.07 2.64 7.08
CA ASN A 105 -2.75 2.06 6.79
C ASN A 105 -1.88 2.00 8.05
N GLN A 106 -0.79 1.24 8.02
CA GLN A 106 0.12 1.09 9.17
C GLN A 106 0.68 2.44 9.63
N SER A 107 1.00 3.36 8.71
CA SER A 107 1.49 4.69 9.06
C SER A 107 0.46 5.52 9.83
N ALA A 108 -0.84 5.33 9.58
CA ALA A 108 -1.90 5.97 10.36
C ALA A 108 -1.95 5.42 11.79
N LEU A 109 -1.84 4.09 11.95
CA LEU A 109 -1.81 3.45 13.28
C LEU A 109 -0.60 3.94 14.09
N ASP A 110 0.57 3.97 13.46
CA ASP A 110 1.82 4.42 14.07
C ASP A 110 1.74 5.90 14.52
N GLN A 111 1.19 6.78 13.68
CA GLN A 111 1.10 8.22 13.98
C GLN A 111 0.04 8.55 15.03
N LEU A 112 -1.10 7.85 15.01
CA LEU A 112 -2.17 8.02 16.00
C LEU A 112 -1.89 7.24 17.29
N GLN A 113 -0.88 6.38 17.31
CA GLN A 113 -0.52 5.52 18.43
C GLN A 113 -1.72 4.67 18.94
N LYS A 114 -2.55 4.23 18.01
CA LYS A 114 -3.75 3.44 18.28
C LYS A 114 -3.74 2.15 17.46
N PRO A 115 -4.16 1.03 18.05
CA PRO A 115 -4.30 -0.22 17.31
C PRO A 115 -5.48 -0.13 16.33
N HIS A 116 -5.44 -0.94 15.27
CA HIS A 116 -6.41 -0.96 14.18
C HIS A 116 -7.88 -1.02 14.67
N HIS A 117 -8.18 -1.90 15.65
CA HIS A 117 -9.53 -2.10 16.17
C HIS A 117 -10.09 -0.88 16.95
N GLN A 118 -9.25 0.06 17.35
CA GLN A 118 -9.66 1.32 17.99
C GLN A 118 -9.87 2.46 16.98
N ILE A 119 -9.51 2.26 15.72
CA ILE A 119 -9.65 3.27 14.67
C ILE A 119 -10.76 2.87 13.70
N VAL A 120 -10.71 1.66 13.16
CA VAL A 120 -11.71 1.18 12.19
C VAL A 120 -13.06 0.98 12.86
N GLY A 121 -14.12 1.50 12.22
CA GLY A 121 -15.47 1.55 12.74
C GLY A 121 -15.80 2.79 13.58
N GLN A 122 -14.78 3.56 14.02
CA GLN A 122 -15.00 4.85 14.67
C GLN A 122 -15.37 5.93 13.65
N ARG A 123 -15.91 7.05 14.14
CA ARG A 123 -16.16 8.21 13.29
C ARG A 123 -14.89 9.05 13.19
N ILE A 124 -14.67 9.66 12.03
CA ILE A 124 -13.51 10.52 11.79
C ILE A 124 -13.49 11.74 12.72
N ASP A 125 -14.66 12.27 13.06
CA ASP A 125 -14.84 13.41 13.95
C ASP A 125 -14.65 13.06 15.45
N THR A 126 -14.50 11.80 15.80
CA THR A 126 -14.07 11.38 17.14
C THR A 126 -12.56 11.27 17.27
N LEU A 127 -11.84 10.99 16.16
CA LEU A 127 -10.37 10.92 16.17
C LEU A 127 -9.73 12.29 16.01
N PHE A 128 -10.38 13.18 15.28
CA PHE A 128 -9.87 14.53 15.00
C PHE A 128 -10.87 15.58 15.48
N ALA A 129 -10.37 16.66 16.07
CA ALA A 129 -11.16 17.74 16.58
C ALA A 129 -11.77 18.61 15.45
N ILE A 130 -12.51 17.98 14.53
CA ILE A 130 -13.14 18.66 13.38
C ILE A 130 -14.46 17.98 13.02
N ALA A 131 -15.51 18.77 12.83
CA ALA A 131 -16.79 18.24 12.36
C ALA A 131 -16.69 17.72 10.91
N LEU A 132 -17.35 16.59 10.63
CA LEU A 132 -17.36 15.95 9.30
C LEU A 132 -17.75 16.92 8.19
N ASP A 133 -18.81 17.71 8.38
CA ASP A 133 -19.30 18.67 7.38
C ASP A 133 -18.25 19.73 7.06
N THR A 134 -17.50 20.18 8.07
CA THR A 134 -16.38 21.12 7.89
C THR A 134 -15.26 20.49 7.08
N LEU A 135 -14.92 19.24 7.39
CA LEU A 135 -13.90 18.48 6.67
C LEU A 135 -14.27 18.28 5.19
N LEU A 136 -15.50 17.84 4.92
CA LEU A 136 -16.03 17.66 3.57
C LEU A 136 -16.17 18.99 2.81
N GLY A 137 -16.59 20.05 3.49
CA GLY A 137 -16.68 21.39 2.93
C GLY A 137 -15.34 21.93 2.46
N ARG A 138 -14.28 21.75 3.27
CA ARG A 138 -12.90 22.11 2.91
C ARG A 138 -12.42 21.34 1.68
N ALA A 139 -12.65 20.03 1.62
CA ALA A 139 -12.27 19.21 0.47
C ALA A 139 -12.91 19.65 -0.83
N ARG A 140 -14.19 20.08 -0.78
CA ARG A 140 -14.91 20.59 -1.97
C ARG A 140 -14.44 21.97 -2.38
N GLY A 141 -14.16 22.86 -1.42
CA GLY A 141 -13.76 24.24 -1.68
C GLY A 141 -12.27 24.38 -2.08
N GLN A 142 -11.40 23.58 -1.47
CA GLN A 142 -9.94 23.67 -1.61
C GLN A 142 -9.28 22.28 -1.66
N PRO A 143 -9.51 21.47 -2.69
CA PRO A 143 -9.16 20.04 -2.72
C PRO A 143 -7.65 19.74 -2.71
N ARG A 144 -6.79 20.73 -2.85
CA ARG A 144 -5.33 20.57 -2.89
C ARG A 144 -4.60 21.34 -1.78
N THR A 145 -5.33 21.91 -0.85
CA THR A 145 -4.75 22.70 0.24
C THR A 145 -4.51 21.80 1.44
N LEU A 146 -3.35 21.89 2.06
CA LEU A 146 -3.07 21.25 3.34
C LEU A 146 -3.68 22.08 4.47
N TRP A 147 -4.37 21.41 5.40
CA TRP A 147 -4.93 22.05 6.60
C TRP A 147 -4.35 21.42 7.85
N PRO A 148 -4.01 22.23 8.86
CA PRO A 148 -3.75 21.69 10.17
C PRO A 148 -5.07 21.23 10.82
N ILE A 149 -5.04 20.05 11.41
CA ILE A 149 -6.14 19.49 12.22
C ILE A 149 -5.49 18.91 13.47
N ASP A 150 -6.09 19.13 14.62
CA ASP A 150 -5.61 18.53 15.87
C ASP A 150 -6.40 17.24 16.13
N ASP A 151 -5.75 16.21 16.70
CA ASP A 151 -6.44 15.01 17.16
C ASP A 151 -7.12 15.26 18.53
N GLU A 152 -7.78 14.23 19.06
CA GLU A 152 -8.43 14.32 20.38
C GLU A 152 -7.47 14.55 21.55
N THR A 153 -6.16 14.27 21.35
CA THR A 153 -5.10 14.47 22.35
C THR A 153 -4.37 15.80 22.21
N GLY A 154 -4.71 16.59 21.18
CA GLY A 154 -4.12 17.89 20.87
C GLY A 154 -2.86 17.81 20.00
N ASN A 155 -2.52 16.67 19.45
CA ASN A 155 -1.44 16.55 18.47
C ASN A 155 -1.88 17.13 17.13
N ARG A 156 -1.01 17.95 16.53
CA ARG A 156 -1.28 18.60 15.25
C ARG A 156 -0.80 17.77 14.08
N PHE A 157 -1.69 17.61 13.09
CA PHE A 157 -1.44 16.97 11.80
C PHE A 157 -1.73 17.94 10.66
N PHE A 158 -0.92 17.87 9.61
CA PHE A 158 -1.25 18.46 8.32
C PHE A 158 -2.04 17.43 7.53
N THR A 159 -3.17 17.84 6.97
CA THR A 159 -4.12 16.91 6.34
C THR A 159 -4.49 17.34 4.95
N LEU A 160 -4.79 16.36 4.11
CA LEU A 160 -5.37 16.52 2.79
C LEU A 160 -6.49 15.51 2.62
N LEU A 161 -7.69 15.96 2.29
CA LEU A 161 -8.80 15.06 2.00
C LEU A 161 -8.94 14.85 0.50
N HIS A 162 -8.86 13.59 0.10
CA HIS A 162 -9.15 13.16 -1.26
C HIS A 162 -10.62 12.77 -1.35
N GLY A 163 -11.35 13.41 -2.26
CA GLY A 163 -12.74 13.07 -2.53
C GLY A 163 -12.86 11.74 -3.25
N ALA A 164 -13.96 11.04 -3.03
CA ALA A 164 -14.33 9.91 -3.86
C ALA A 164 -14.35 10.34 -5.34
N GLU A 165 -13.58 9.67 -6.18
CA GLU A 165 -13.76 9.77 -7.63
C GLU A 165 -15.14 9.21 -7.97
N ARG A 166 -16.17 10.05 -7.84
CA ARG A 166 -17.51 9.68 -8.29
C ARG A 166 -17.46 9.59 -9.80
N LEU A 167 -17.34 8.40 -10.32
CA LEU A 167 -17.68 8.15 -11.72
C LEU A 167 -19.08 8.76 -11.94
N PRO A 168 -19.26 9.58 -12.99
CA PRO A 168 -20.59 10.10 -13.30
C PRO A 168 -21.56 8.94 -13.34
N PRO A 169 -22.77 9.07 -12.79
CA PRO A 169 -23.75 8.00 -12.81
C PRO A 169 -23.83 7.49 -14.24
N LYS A 170 -23.48 6.23 -14.46
CA LYS A 170 -23.64 5.60 -15.78
C LYS A 170 -25.11 5.82 -16.14
N SER A 171 -25.35 6.71 -17.10
CA SER A 171 -26.67 6.92 -17.68
C SER A 171 -27.26 5.54 -17.94
N ARG A 172 -28.44 5.26 -17.37
CA ARG A 172 -29.18 4.01 -17.62
C ARG A 172 -29.49 3.95 -19.11
N LEU A 173 -28.59 3.40 -19.85
CA LEU A 173 -28.83 2.97 -21.21
C LEU A 173 -28.70 1.44 -21.25
N SER A 174 -29.86 0.87 -21.45
CA SER A 174 -30.12 -0.45 -22.06
C SER A 174 -29.51 -1.70 -21.40
N LEU A 175 -30.37 -2.62 -21.03
CA LEU A 175 -30.08 -4.02 -20.83
C LEU A 175 -29.32 -4.59 -22.05
N GLY A 176 -28.03 -4.60 -21.98
CA GLY A 176 -27.13 -5.40 -22.77
C GLY A 176 -26.29 -6.20 -21.79
N THR A 177 -26.26 -7.50 -21.99
CA THR A 177 -25.50 -8.54 -21.30
C THR A 177 -24.32 -8.01 -20.47
N LEU A 178 -24.36 -8.29 -19.17
CA LEU A 178 -23.25 -8.09 -18.23
C LEU A 178 -22.03 -8.91 -18.68
N GLU A 179 -21.19 -8.32 -19.53
CA GLU A 179 -19.80 -8.71 -19.58
C GLU A 179 -19.15 -8.11 -18.34
N THR A 180 -18.86 -8.97 -17.38
CA THR A 180 -18.02 -8.70 -16.23
C THR A 180 -16.64 -8.33 -16.75
N GLU A 181 -16.34 -7.04 -16.87
CA GLU A 181 -14.94 -6.60 -17.04
C GLU A 181 -14.14 -7.13 -15.84
N PRO A 182 -13.07 -7.87 -16.06
CA PRO A 182 -12.23 -8.36 -14.98
C PRO A 182 -11.63 -7.16 -14.26
N LEU A 183 -11.77 -7.12 -12.93
CA LEU A 183 -11.24 -6.10 -12.00
C LEU A 183 -9.70 -5.98 -12.00
N LEU A 184 -9.02 -6.82 -12.75
CA LEU A 184 -7.57 -6.78 -12.97
C LEU A 184 -7.34 -6.65 -14.48
N PRO A 185 -6.40 -5.80 -14.91
CA PRO A 185 -5.92 -5.85 -16.28
C PRO A 185 -5.48 -7.30 -16.55
N PRO A 186 -5.73 -7.83 -17.77
CA PRO A 186 -5.34 -9.20 -18.08
C PRO A 186 -3.88 -9.38 -17.70
N MET A 187 -3.59 -10.45 -16.92
CA MET A 187 -2.22 -10.76 -16.52
C MET A 187 -1.40 -10.86 -17.80
N LYS A 188 -0.39 -10.01 -17.92
CA LYS A 188 0.51 -10.07 -19.07
C LYS A 188 1.15 -11.44 -19.09
N THR A 189 1.05 -12.12 -20.21
CA THR A 189 1.78 -13.39 -20.41
C THR A 189 3.28 -13.15 -20.26
N LEU A 190 4.06 -14.19 -19.98
CA LEU A 190 5.52 -14.09 -19.91
C LEU A 190 6.10 -13.44 -21.18
N GLU A 191 5.51 -13.73 -22.34
CA GLU A 191 5.86 -13.11 -23.62
C GLU A 191 5.55 -11.60 -23.63
N GLY A 192 4.39 -11.21 -23.12
CA GLY A 192 3.99 -9.81 -23.01
C GLY A 192 4.86 -9.01 -22.05
N LEU A 193 5.43 -9.66 -21.04
CA LEU A 193 6.40 -9.05 -20.10
C LEU A 193 7.79 -8.91 -20.73
N ALA A 194 8.20 -9.84 -21.58
CA ALA A 194 9.52 -9.82 -22.24
C ALA A 194 9.63 -8.67 -23.27
N GLY A 195 8.53 -8.28 -23.90
CA GLY A 195 8.50 -7.18 -24.88
C GLY A 195 9.48 -7.45 -26.04
N ARG A 196 10.33 -6.45 -26.34
CA ARG A 196 11.39 -6.55 -27.39
C ARG A 196 12.79 -6.77 -26.83
N ASP A 197 12.93 -6.96 -25.51
CA ASP A 197 14.23 -7.17 -24.87
C ASP A 197 14.63 -8.66 -25.00
N PRO A 198 15.74 -8.97 -25.71
CA PRO A 198 16.20 -10.35 -25.94
C PRO A 198 16.61 -11.05 -24.62
N LEU A 199 17.12 -10.33 -23.64
CA LEU A 199 17.49 -10.89 -22.34
C LEU A 199 16.24 -11.28 -21.55
N MET A 200 15.21 -10.43 -21.57
CA MET A 200 13.92 -10.70 -20.92
C MET A 200 13.20 -11.87 -21.63
N ALA A 201 13.26 -11.96 -22.95
CA ALA A 201 12.74 -13.10 -23.69
C ALA A 201 13.42 -14.41 -23.30
N TYR A 202 14.74 -14.40 -23.17
CA TYR A 202 15.52 -15.55 -22.68
C TYR A 202 15.13 -15.94 -21.26
N ASN A 203 15.00 -14.98 -20.35
CA ASN A 203 14.60 -15.21 -18.97
C ASN A 203 13.16 -15.77 -18.87
N ALA A 204 12.24 -15.27 -19.69
CA ALA A 204 10.87 -15.79 -19.78
C ALA A 204 10.85 -17.24 -20.25
N ASP A 205 11.69 -17.60 -21.22
CA ASP A 205 11.81 -19.00 -21.70
C ASP A 205 12.42 -19.93 -20.63
N CYS A 206 13.44 -19.46 -19.90
CA CYS A 206 13.99 -20.18 -18.75
C CYS A 206 12.94 -20.42 -17.66
N ALA A 207 12.16 -19.40 -17.32
CA ALA A 207 11.07 -19.51 -16.34
C ALA A 207 10.03 -20.56 -16.77
N ARG A 208 9.63 -20.56 -18.05
CA ARG A 208 8.68 -21.54 -18.61
C ARG A 208 9.20 -22.96 -18.50
N ARG A 209 10.49 -23.19 -18.78
CA ARG A 209 11.11 -24.52 -18.66
C ARG A 209 11.11 -25.03 -17.23
N VAL A 210 11.26 -24.14 -16.24
CA VAL A 210 11.24 -24.51 -14.82
C VAL A 210 9.81 -24.79 -14.35
N MET A 211 8.84 -23.97 -14.76
CA MET A 211 7.43 -24.15 -14.39
C MET A 211 6.84 -25.47 -14.90
N ASN A 212 7.27 -25.98 -16.05
CA ASN A 212 6.81 -27.23 -16.65
C ASN A 212 7.50 -28.48 -16.10
N LYS A 213 8.52 -28.34 -15.26
CA LYS A 213 9.14 -29.48 -14.58
C LYS A 213 8.41 -29.76 -13.29
N ARG A 214 7.68 -30.87 -13.25
CA ARG A 214 7.20 -31.43 -11.97
C ARG A 214 8.44 -31.76 -11.12
N VAL A 215 8.60 -31.05 -9.99
CA VAL A 215 9.58 -31.36 -8.94
C VAL A 215 8.95 -32.33 -7.98
#